data_68f96b8258741c5abf7ab4a261b8016d
#
_entry.id   68f96b8258741c5abf7ab4a261b8016d
#
_cell.length_a   1.000
_cell.length_b   1.000
_cell.length_c   1.000
_cell.angle_alpha   90.00
_cell.angle_beta   90.00
_cell.angle_gamma   90.00
#
_symmetry.space_group_name_H-M   'P 1'
#
loop_
_entity.id
_entity.type
_entity.pdbx_description
1 polymer ?
#
loop_
_entity_poly.entity_id
_entity_poly.type
_entity_poly.pdbx_seq_one_letter_code
_entity_poly.pdbx_strand_id
1 'polypeptide(L)'
;MSFIHESVIYNIYPLGYCGAPKENDFVQSYRLDKIYDIIDHLKSMSVNAILFNPLFESSRHGYDTIDYKKVDSRLGDNESFKKICKTLHENGIRVMLDGVFNHVGRDFWAFKDIQEKKWDSPYCGWFQNLNFGGNSPYGDPFWYEGWSGHYDLVKLNLKNPDVVNYLLDAVNFWIEEFDIDGLRLDAANVIDFDFFGKLKGLCRSKKPDFWLYGEVVGGDYSRWANDQMLDSVTNYECYKGIYSSHNDHNYFEIAHSLQRQFQNGGIYQNIYTYNFVDNHDVNRIASDLRDKNHLYNVYTMLYTMPGVPSVYYGSEYGIEGRRTRESDYDLRPCLDLNNVPNANYQLCDHISRLGKVRLALEALKYGKFENVNIMNEKLVYKRFTDNQTVFIMFNLTDHEERVGFDSRCNAKLTDVLNGNEVFDCNGWCELPVPAYSTRILVVNDGSFKLNTEAETKTAPIEKQEAVKEEEVTLGKYRHFKGGEYEVIGFAKHTESGEKLVIYRSLNNENDVWARPYDMFKETIWHDGKQIKRFMKF
;
A
#
# COMPACT_ATOMS: atom_id res chain seq x y z
N MET A 1 -22.35 10.00 1.11
CA MET A 1 -21.34 9.67 0.09
C MET A 1 -20.32 8.76 0.78
N SER A 2 -19.76 7.78 0.08
CA SER A 2 -18.74 6.90 0.66
C SER A 2 -17.47 7.70 0.97
N PHE A 3 -16.81 7.42 2.09
CA PHE A 3 -15.55 8.05 2.50
C PHE A 3 -14.45 7.94 1.44
N ILE A 4 -14.53 6.93 0.58
CA ILE A 4 -13.48 6.61 -0.39
C ILE A 4 -13.20 7.73 -1.41
N HIS A 5 -14.20 8.56 -1.75
CA HIS A 5 -14.00 9.70 -2.63
C HIS A 5 -13.07 10.76 -2.03
N GLU A 6 -13.09 10.85 -0.69
CA GLU A 6 -12.25 11.74 0.11
C GLU A 6 -10.91 11.09 0.52
N SER A 7 -10.58 9.90 -0.05
CA SER A 7 -9.45 9.13 0.42
C SER A 7 -8.21 9.25 -0.46
N VAL A 8 -7.07 9.17 0.21
CA VAL A 8 -5.75 8.80 -0.30
C VAL A 8 -5.33 7.56 0.48
N ILE A 9 -5.11 6.45 -0.22
CA ILE A 9 -4.83 5.16 0.41
C ILE A 9 -3.31 4.93 0.46
N TYR A 10 -2.83 4.38 1.58
CA TYR A 10 -1.48 3.85 1.70
C TYR A 10 -1.54 2.33 1.87
N ASN A 11 -0.91 1.60 0.98
CA ASN A 11 -0.94 0.14 0.98
C ASN A 11 0.34 -0.43 1.61
N ILE A 12 0.19 -1.30 2.60
CA ILE A 12 1.30 -1.96 3.29
C ILE A 12 1.15 -3.48 3.19
N TYR A 13 2.25 -4.17 2.84
CA TYR A 13 2.39 -5.61 3.01
C TYR A 13 3.08 -5.87 4.37
N PRO A 14 2.32 -6.25 5.43
CA PRO A 14 2.81 -6.18 6.81
C PRO A 14 3.99 -7.09 7.09
N LEU A 15 3.97 -8.35 6.61
CA LEU A 15 5.05 -9.30 6.84
C LEU A 15 6.38 -8.80 6.31
N GLY A 16 6.38 -8.22 5.09
CA GLY A 16 7.57 -7.62 4.49
C GLY A 16 7.99 -6.36 5.22
N TYR A 17 7.09 -5.37 5.31
CA TYR A 17 7.35 -4.08 5.95
C TYR A 17 7.95 -4.22 7.36
N CYS A 18 7.42 -5.15 8.15
CA CYS A 18 7.86 -5.41 9.52
C CYS A 18 9.07 -6.34 9.63
N GLY A 19 9.59 -6.87 8.51
CA GLY A 19 10.72 -7.80 8.52
C GLY A 19 10.42 -9.12 9.24
N ALA A 20 9.20 -9.64 9.05
CA ALA A 20 8.81 -10.92 9.63
C ALA A 20 9.58 -12.08 8.96
N PRO A 21 9.89 -13.17 9.68
CA PRO A 21 10.44 -14.39 9.09
C PRO A 21 9.56 -14.91 7.94
N LYS A 22 10.18 -15.47 6.90
CA LYS A 22 9.46 -16.04 5.75
C LYS A 22 8.54 -17.19 6.16
N GLU A 23 9.09 -18.16 6.89
CA GLU A 23 8.34 -19.25 7.48
C GLU A 23 7.83 -18.82 8.86
N ASN A 24 6.59 -19.16 9.17
CA ASN A 24 6.01 -18.85 10.46
C ASN A 24 6.55 -19.83 11.51
N ASP A 25 7.27 -19.33 12.49
CA ASP A 25 7.75 -20.06 13.64
C ASP A 25 6.74 -20.10 14.81
N PHE A 26 5.58 -19.45 14.62
CA PHE A 26 4.51 -19.30 15.61
C PHE A 26 4.96 -18.62 16.92
N VAL A 27 6.11 -17.95 16.91
CA VAL A 27 6.63 -17.20 18.05
C VAL A 27 6.02 -15.80 18.04
N GLN A 28 5.35 -15.47 19.15
CA GLN A 28 4.70 -14.17 19.33
C GLN A 28 5.72 -13.02 19.28
N SER A 29 5.45 -12.05 18.41
CA SER A 29 6.27 -10.84 18.24
C SER A 29 5.38 -9.66 17.89
N TYR A 30 5.71 -8.46 18.35
CA TYR A 30 4.92 -7.24 18.15
C TYR A 30 5.55 -6.34 17.08
N ARG A 31 5.93 -6.91 15.93
CA ARG A 31 6.60 -6.15 14.86
C ARG A 31 5.70 -5.10 14.20
N LEU A 32 4.38 -5.32 14.24
CA LEU A 32 3.41 -4.37 13.66
C LEU A 32 3.33 -3.05 14.44
N ASP A 33 3.83 -2.98 15.67
CA ASP A 33 3.93 -1.74 16.44
C ASP A 33 4.71 -0.66 15.69
N LYS A 34 5.54 -1.04 14.71
CA LYS A 34 6.21 -0.14 13.76
C LYS A 34 5.25 0.81 13.02
N ILE A 35 3.95 0.51 12.96
CA ILE A 35 2.94 1.40 12.37
C ILE A 35 2.81 2.71 13.16
N TYR A 36 3.04 2.70 14.46
CA TYR A 36 3.00 3.94 15.25
C TYR A 36 4.05 4.96 14.79
N ASP A 37 5.21 4.49 14.32
CA ASP A 37 6.34 5.34 13.92
C ASP A 37 6.09 6.11 12.60
N ILE A 38 5.09 5.69 11.81
CA ILE A 38 4.80 6.27 10.49
C ILE A 38 3.52 7.10 10.43
N ILE A 39 2.78 7.25 11.53
CA ILE A 39 1.51 7.99 11.53
C ILE A 39 1.70 9.44 11.06
N ASP A 40 2.73 10.11 11.53
CA ASP A 40 3.04 11.49 11.11
C ASP A 40 3.46 11.55 9.64
N HIS A 41 4.18 10.55 9.14
CA HIS A 41 4.52 10.43 7.72
C HIS A 41 3.25 10.28 6.87
N LEU A 42 2.34 9.37 7.24
CA LEU A 42 1.06 9.19 6.55
C LEU A 42 0.25 10.49 6.49
N LYS A 43 0.15 11.20 7.61
CA LYS A 43 -0.53 12.50 7.68
C LYS A 43 0.13 13.55 6.79
N SER A 44 1.45 13.60 6.73
CA SER A 44 2.18 14.55 5.87
C SER A 44 1.89 14.34 4.40
N MET A 45 1.64 13.10 3.97
CA MET A 45 1.22 12.74 2.62
C MET A 45 -0.30 12.87 2.40
N SER A 46 -1.06 13.39 3.37
CA SER A 46 -2.53 13.47 3.32
C SER A 46 -3.20 12.08 3.20
N VAL A 47 -2.53 11.02 3.64
CA VAL A 47 -3.11 9.69 3.72
C VAL A 47 -4.15 9.66 4.83
N ASN A 48 -5.34 9.18 4.50
CA ASN A 48 -6.47 9.05 5.44
C ASN A 48 -7.15 7.68 5.37
N ALA A 49 -6.55 6.74 4.65
CA ALA A 49 -6.91 5.32 4.70
C ALA A 49 -5.65 4.46 4.53
N ILE A 50 -5.54 3.39 5.30
CA ILE A 50 -4.47 2.40 5.18
C ILE A 50 -5.06 1.05 4.77
N LEU A 51 -4.41 0.37 3.84
CA LEU A 51 -4.71 -0.99 3.45
C LEU A 51 -3.59 -1.91 3.93
N PHE A 52 -3.92 -2.83 4.79
CA PHE A 52 -3.04 -3.94 5.14
C PHE A 52 -3.30 -5.14 4.24
N ASN A 53 -2.31 -5.57 3.45
CA ASN A 53 -2.31 -6.89 2.83
C ASN A 53 -2.37 -7.97 3.91
N PRO A 54 -2.47 -9.28 3.60
CA PRO A 54 -2.87 -10.29 4.57
C PRO A 54 -2.17 -10.15 5.93
N LEU A 55 -2.98 -10.13 6.98
CA LEU A 55 -2.57 -9.84 8.35
C LEU A 55 -2.76 -11.02 9.29
N PHE A 56 -3.59 -12.00 8.89
CA PHE A 56 -4.00 -13.11 9.75
C PHE A 56 -3.03 -14.27 9.69
N GLU A 57 -3.11 -15.15 10.70
CA GLU A 57 -2.17 -16.28 10.88
C GLU A 57 -2.04 -17.08 9.59
N SER A 58 -0.81 -17.23 9.14
CA SER A 58 -0.46 -17.89 7.88
C SER A 58 0.82 -18.72 8.03
N SER A 59 1.03 -19.70 7.15
CA SER A 59 2.25 -20.51 7.20
C SER A 59 3.47 -19.72 6.73
N ARG A 60 3.31 -18.83 5.71
CA ARG A 60 4.44 -18.14 5.07
C ARG A 60 4.12 -16.69 4.69
N HIS A 61 3.36 -16.51 3.59
CA HIS A 61 3.26 -15.20 2.91
C HIS A 61 1.93 -14.47 3.16
N GLY A 62 1.12 -14.93 4.09
CA GLY A 62 -0.16 -14.28 4.43
C GLY A 62 -1.34 -14.76 3.57
N TYR A 63 -1.13 -15.08 2.29
CA TYR A 63 -2.18 -15.62 1.42
C TYR A 63 -2.46 -17.10 1.67
N ASP A 64 -1.62 -17.79 2.39
CA ASP A 64 -1.77 -19.16 2.88
C ASP A 64 -2.34 -19.18 4.31
N THR A 65 -3.53 -18.58 4.46
CA THR A 65 -4.21 -18.37 5.76
C THR A 65 -4.45 -19.67 6.51
N ILE A 66 -4.14 -19.68 7.80
CA ILE A 66 -4.40 -20.79 8.74
C ILE A 66 -5.60 -20.47 9.63
N ASP A 67 -5.69 -19.24 10.13
CA ASP A 67 -6.73 -18.80 11.04
C ASP A 67 -7.13 -17.35 10.73
N TYR A 68 -8.39 -17.13 10.34
CA TYR A 68 -8.93 -15.82 9.98
C TYR A 68 -9.22 -14.91 11.19
N LYS A 69 -9.23 -15.45 12.41
CA LYS A 69 -9.58 -14.69 13.61
C LYS A 69 -8.38 -14.40 14.53
N LYS A 70 -7.20 -14.80 14.10
CA LYS A 70 -5.95 -14.59 14.82
C LYS A 70 -4.99 -13.76 13.97
N VAL A 71 -4.54 -12.63 14.48
CA VAL A 71 -3.44 -11.86 13.87
C VAL A 71 -2.19 -12.73 13.83
N ASP A 72 -1.44 -12.66 12.74
CA ASP A 72 -0.23 -13.46 12.54
C ASP A 72 0.76 -13.25 13.69
N SER A 73 1.18 -14.33 14.32
CA SER A 73 2.04 -14.32 15.51
C SER A 73 3.35 -13.56 15.28
N ARG A 74 3.85 -13.54 14.04
CA ARG A 74 5.05 -12.77 13.65
C ARG A 74 4.84 -11.26 13.68
N LEU A 75 3.59 -10.79 13.67
CA LEU A 75 3.22 -9.38 13.59
C LEU A 75 2.72 -8.83 14.94
N GLY A 76 1.88 -9.58 15.63
CA GLY A 76 1.26 -9.15 16.86
C GLY A 76 0.24 -10.15 17.38
N ASP A 77 -0.71 -9.65 18.14
CA ASP A 77 -1.93 -10.34 18.52
C ASP A 77 -3.15 -9.44 18.28
N ASN A 78 -4.35 -9.98 18.50
CA ASN A 78 -5.60 -9.25 18.30
C ASN A 78 -5.68 -7.98 19.14
N GLU A 79 -5.20 -8.01 20.36
CA GLU A 79 -5.23 -6.86 21.27
C GLU A 79 -4.29 -5.74 20.83
N SER A 80 -3.09 -6.08 20.33
CA SER A 80 -2.16 -5.11 19.79
C SER A 80 -2.69 -4.49 18.50
N PHE A 81 -3.26 -5.29 17.59
CA PHE A 81 -3.84 -4.78 16.35
C PHE A 81 -5.07 -3.90 16.60
N LYS A 82 -5.94 -4.25 17.53
CA LYS A 82 -7.05 -3.41 17.97
C LYS A 82 -6.59 -2.02 18.42
N LYS A 83 -5.48 -1.96 19.17
CA LYS A 83 -4.89 -0.68 19.61
C LYS A 83 -4.35 0.11 18.43
N ILE A 84 -3.70 -0.54 17.46
CA ILE A 84 -3.22 0.10 16.22
C ILE A 84 -4.40 0.71 15.45
N CYS A 85 -5.49 -0.05 15.22
CA CYS A 85 -6.69 0.44 14.54
C CYS A 85 -7.28 1.67 15.26
N LYS A 86 -7.42 1.59 16.59
CA LYS A 86 -7.89 2.73 17.38
C LYS A 86 -7.01 3.96 17.21
N THR A 87 -5.69 3.80 17.27
CA THR A 87 -4.75 4.92 17.10
C THR A 87 -4.82 5.51 15.69
N LEU A 88 -4.96 4.68 14.65
CA LEU A 88 -5.14 5.13 13.28
C LEU A 88 -6.42 5.96 13.15
N HIS A 89 -7.55 5.48 13.69
CA HIS A 89 -8.82 6.20 13.70
C HIS A 89 -8.74 7.53 14.45
N GLU A 90 -8.09 7.57 15.62
CA GLU A 90 -7.86 8.80 16.40
C GLU A 90 -7.02 9.84 15.60
N ASN A 91 -6.23 9.39 14.62
CA ASN A 91 -5.49 10.23 13.70
C ASN A 91 -6.21 10.48 12.36
N GLY A 92 -7.48 10.10 12.23
CA GLY A 92 -8.29 10.31 11.03
C GLY A 92 -7.94 9.36 9.87
N ILE A 93 -7.28 8.23 10.15
CA ILE A 93 -6.88 7.23 9.15
C ILE A 93 -7.80 6.01 9.28
N ARG A 94 -8.56 5.70 8.24
CA ARG A 94 -9.42 4.52 8.17
C ARG A 94 -8.60 3.26 7.90
N VAL A 95 -9.10 2.12 8.35
CA VAL A 95 -8.40 0.84 8.26
C VAL A 95 -9.12 -0.11 7.31
N MET A 96 -8.38 -0.63 6.35
CA MET A 96 -8.85 -1.63 5.39
C MET A 96 -7.98 -2.87 5.46
N LEU A 97 -8.58 -4.05 5.30
CA LEU A 97 -7.87 -5.33 5.31
C LEU A 97 -7.99 -6.06 3.98
N ASP A 98 -7.10 -7.02 3.79
CA ASP A 98 -7.12 -7.96 2.67
C ASP A 98 -7.87 -9.23 3.06
N GLY A 99 -8.93 -9.54 2.33
CA GLY A 99 -9.75 -10.74 2.52
C GLY A 99 -9.38 -11.83 1.51
N VAL A 100 -8.71 -12.87 1.98
CA VAL A 100 -8.31 -14.03 1.18
C VAL A 100 -9.38 -15.10 1.32
N PHE A 101 -10.38 -15.10 0.44
CA PHE A 101 -11.56 -15.98 0.57
C PHE A 101 -11.67 -17.06 -0.51
N ASN A 102 -10.83 -17.02 -1.55
CA ASN A 102 -10.82 -18.04 -2.57
C ASN A 102 -10.13 -19.34 -2.12
N HIS A 103 -9.12 -19.22 -1.26
CA HIS A 103 -8.26 -20.33 -0.84
C HIS A 103 -7.71 -20.14 0.57
N VAL A 104 -7.13 -21.21 1.12
CA VAL A 104 -6.45 -21.23 2.43
C VAL A 104 -5.13 -21.98 2.32
N GLY A 105 -4.28 -21.83 3.32
CA GLY A 105 -3.07 -22.66 3.46
C GLY A 105 -3.36 -24.11 3.80
N ARG A 106 -2.40 -24.99 3.55
CA ARG A 106 -2.53 -26.43 3.88
C ARG A 106 -2.60 -26.71 5.38
N ASP A 107 -2.16 -25.76 6.20
CA ASP A 107 -2.24 -25.85 7.66
C ASP A 107 -3.55 -25.32 8.23
N PHE A 108 -4.50 -24.88 7.38
CA PHE A 108 -5.84 -24.52 7.80
C PHE A 108 -6.53 -25.68 8.51
N TRP A 109 -7.10 -25.43 9.66
CA TRP A 109 -7.59 -26.45 10.59
C TRP A 109 -8.56 -27.46 9.97
N ALA A 110 -9.49 -27.03 9.10
CA ALA A 110 -10.43 -27.94 8.44
C ALA A 110 -9.74 -28.83 7.39
N PHE A 111 -8.66 -28.33 6.74
CA PHE A 111 -7.90 -29.12 5.81
C PHE A 111 -6.99 -30.15 6.55
N LYS A 112 -6.44 -29.77 7.70
CA LYS A 112 -5.73 -30.71 8.59
C LYS A 112 -6.62 -31.87 9.05
N ASP A 113 -7.87 -31.59 9.41
CA ASP A 113 -8.83 -32.62 9.79
C ASP A 113 -9.04 -33.64 8.64
N ILE A 114 -9.09 -33.16 7.36
CA ILE A 114 -9.19 -34.04 6.18
C ILE A 114 -7.90 -34.86 6.00
N GLN A 115 -6.73 -34.27 6.22
CA GLN A 115 -5.45 -35.01 6.12
C GLN A 115 -5.40 -36.16 7.15
N GLU A 116 -5.96 -35.97 8.33
CA GLU A 116 -6.03 -36.98 9.41
C GLU A 116 -7.15 -38.00 9.18
N LYS A 117 -8.39 -37.54 9.00
CA LYS A 117 -9.61 -38.38 9.00
C LYS A 117 -10.05 -38.82 7.60
N LYS A 118 -9.50 -38.20 6.55
CA LYS A 118 -9.87 -38.48 5.14
C LYS A 118 -11.39 -38.28 4.91
N TRP A 119 -12.08 -39.27 4.33
CA TRP A 119 -13.52 -39.19 4.05
C TRP A 119 -14.41 -39.15 5.30
N ASP A 120 -13.87 -39.46 6.48
CA ASP A 120 -14.62 -39.40 7.75
C ASP A 120 -14.62 -37.96 8.31
N SER A 121 -13.88 -37.02 7.68
CA SER A 121 -13.90 -35.61 8.04
C SER A 121 -15.23 -34.94 7.65
N PRO A 122 -15.89 -34.19 8.54
CA PRO A 122 -17.09 -33.42 8.20
C PRO A 122 -16.80 -32.25 7.23
N TYR A 123 -15.52 -31.94 6.99
CA TYR A 123 -15.09 -30.79 6.18
C TYR A 123 -14.77 -31.16 4.72
N CYS A 124 -15.02 -32.39 4.27
CA CYS A 124 -14.75 -32.79 2.88
C CYS A 124 -15.47 -31.91 1.86
N GLY A 125 -16.66 -31.41 2.17
CA GLY A 125 -17.44 -30.50 1.31
C GLY A 125 -16.94 -29.05 1.31
N TRP A 126 -15.92 -28.69 2.12
CA TRP A 126 -15.40 -27.33 2.24
C TRP A 126 -14.43 -26.95 1.13
N PHE A 127 -13.86 -27.94 0.43
CA PHE A 127 -12.81 -27.74 -0.56
C PHE A 127 -13.24 -28.16 -1.95
N GLN A 128 -12.78 -27.43 -2.97
CA GLN A 128 -13.12 -27.68 -4.36
C GLN A 128 -12.49 -28.99 -4.85
N ASN A 129 -13.29 -29.79 -5.55
CA ASN A 129 -12.85 -30.99 -6.26
C ASN A 129 -12.07 -32.00 -5.40
N LEU A 130 -12.36 -32.09 -4.09
CA LEU A 130 -11.77 -33.09 -3.22
C LEU A 130 -12.14 -34.51 -3.71
N ASN A 131 -11.14 -35.36 -3.95
CA ASN A 131 -11.33 -36.70 -4.53
C ASN A 131 -10.34 -37.69 -3.92
N PHE A 132 -10.86 -38.70 -3.23
CA PHE A 132 -10.10 -39.77 -2.60
C PHE A 132 -9.66 -40.89 -3.57
N GLY A 133 -9.97 -40.78 -4.86
CA GLY A 133 -9.45 -41.66 -5.91
C GLY A 133 -8.13 -41.22 -6.55
N GLY A 134 -7.53 -40.16 -6.07
CA GLY A 134 -6.26 -39.59 -6.58
C GLY A 134 -5.30 -39.18 -5.48
N ASN A 135 -4.11 -38.73 -5.85
CA ASN A 135 -3.11 -38.21 -4.91
C ASN A 135 -2.79 -36.75 -5.23
N SER A 136 -2.52 -35.94 -4.21
CA SER A 136 -2.03 -34.58 -4.39
C SER A 136 -0.55 -34.56 -4.75
N PRO A 137 -0.03 -33.45 -5.32
CA PRO A 137 1.41 -33.25 -5.50
C PRO A 137 2.22 -33.23 -4.20
N TYR A 138 1.56 -33.03 -3.07
CA TYR A 138 2.16 -33.09 -1.73
C TYR A 138 2.13 -34.49 -1.09
N GLY A 139 1.67 -35.51 -1.84
CA GLY A 139 1.61 -36.90 -1.36
C GLY A 139 0.41 -37.24 -0.47
N ASP A 140 -0.59 -36.34 -0.37
CA ASP A 140 -1.84 -36.69 0.30
C ASP A 140 -2.55 -37.81 -0.46
N PRO A 141 -3.21 -38.76 0.22
CA PRO A 141 -3.94 -39.87 -0.42
C PRO A 141 -5.31 -39.44 -0.96
N PHE A 142 -5.40 -38.22 -1.46
CA PHE A 142 -6.54 -37.60 -2.09
C PHE A 142 -6.10 -36.43 -2.97
N TRP A 143 -6.91 -36.09 -3.96
CA TRP A 143 -6.78 -34.92 -4.83
C TRP A 143 -7.63 -33.77 -4.32
N TYR A 144 -7.24 -32.53 -4.56
CA TYR A 144 -7.99 -31.30 -4.34
C TYR A 144 -7.59 -30.24 -5.35
N GLU A 145 -8.42 -29.21 -5.52
CA GLU A 145 -8.07 -28.07 -6.38
C GLU A 145 -7.21 -27.04 -5.63
N GLY A 146 -6.04 -26.74 -6.19
CA GLY A 146 -5.21 -25.60 -5.77
C GLY A 146 -5.54 -24.35 -6.59
N TRP A 147 -5.33 -23.17 -6.02
CA TRP A 147 -5.51 -21.93 -6.75
C TRP A 147 -4.46 -21.77 -7.86
N SER A 148 -4.94 -21.68 -9.11
CA SER A 148 -4.10 -21.47 -10.31
C SER A 148 -2.90 -22.44 -10.42
N GLY A 149 -3.06 -23.67 -9.94
CA GLY A 149 -2.01 -24.70 -9.94
C GLY A 149 -1.07 -24.66 -8.74
N HIS A 150 -1.28 -23.76 -7.82
CA HIS A 150 -0.58 -23.68 -6.53
C HIS A 150 -1.30 -24.57 -5.50
N TYR A 151 -0.77 -25.74 -5.25
CA TYR A 151 -1.39 -26.74 -4.35
C TYR A 151 -1.13 -26.47 -2.86
N ASP A 152 -0.27 -25.55 -2.53
CA ASP A 152 -0.11 -24.97 -1.19
C ASP A 152 -1.27 -24.02 -0.82
N LEU A 153 -2.02 -23.57 -1.82
CA LEU A 153 -3.20 -22.72 -1.69
C LEU A 153 -4.47 -23.51 -2.02
N VAL A 154 -5.06 -24.12 -1.01
CA VAL A 154 -6.20 -25.04 -1.14
C VAL A 154 -7.48 -24.28 -1.39
N LYS A 155 -8.13 -24.51 -2.52
CA LYS A 155 -9.30 -23.75 -2.94
C LYS A 155 -10.54 -24.12 -2.13
N LEU A 156 -11.19 -23.10 -1.57
CA LEU A 156 -12.44 -23.23 -0.81
C LEU A 156 -13.65 -23.44 -1.73
N ASN A 157 -14.64 -24.18 -1.24
CA ASN A 157 -15.93 -24.37 -1.90
C ASN A 157 -16.95 -23.32 -1.43
N LEU A 158 -16.99 -22.16 -2.08
CA LEU A 158 -17.92 -21.08 -1.76
C LEU A 158 -19.40 -21.38 -2.14
N LYS A 159 -19.69 -22.56 -2.72
CA LYS A 159 -21.06 -23.07 -2.84
C LYS A 159 -21.55 -23.78 -1.57
N ASN A 160 -20.63 -24.14 -0.67
CA ASN A 160 -20.97 -24.74 0.61
C ASN A 160 -21.40 -23.64 1.61
N PRO A 161 -22.64 -23.68 2.15
CA PRO A 161 -23.13 -22.68 3.08
C PRO A 161 -22.30 -22.57 4.36
N ASP A 162 -21.72 -23.66 4.85
CA ASP A 162 -20.93 -23.67 6.08
C ASP A 162 -19.62 -22.91 5.88
N VAL A 163 -18.97 -23.05 4.70
CA VAL A 163 -17.79 -22.26 4.32
C VAL A 163 -18.14 -20.77 4.25
N VAL A 164 -19.23 -20.44 3.57
CA VAL A 164 -19.68 -19.06 3.44
C VAL A 164 -19.97 -18.45 4.82
N ASN A 165 -20.70 -19.17 5.68
CA ASN A 165 -21.02 -18.70 7.02
C ASN A 165 -19.76 -18.51 7.87
N TYR A 166 -18.79 -19.41 7.79
CA TYR A 166 -17.51 -19.30 8.50
C TYR A 166 -16.73 -18.06 8.08
N LEU A 167 -16.65 -17.78 6.77
CA LEU A 167 -15.95 -16.60 6.25
C LEU A 167 -16.67 -15.29 6.61
N LEU A 168 -18.01 -15.29 6.53
CA LEU A 168 -18.81 -14.12 6.95
C LEU A 168 -18.68 -13.87 8.45
N ASP A 169 -18.61 -14.92 9.27
CA ASP A 169 -18.37 -14.80 10.72
C ASP A 169 -16.96 -14.26 11.02
N ALA A 170 -15.97 -14.62 10.23
CA ALA A 170 -14.63 -14.01 10.33
C ALA A 170 -14.66 -12.50 10.00
N VAL A 171 -15.35 -12.10 8.92
CA VAL A 171 -15.50 -10.67 8.57
C VAL A 171 -16.28 -9.90 9.64
N ASN A 172 -17.35 -10.50 10.18
CA ASN A 172 -18.10 -9.91 11.29
C ASN A 172 -17.18 -9.66 12.50
N PHE A 173 -16.36 -10.65 12.84
CA PHE A 173 -15.36 -10.52 13.90
C PHE A 173 -14.38 -9.37 13.63
N TRP A 174 -13.86 -9.21 12.40
CA TRP A 174 -12.95 -8.11 12.05
C TRP A 174 -13.61 -6.74 12.22
N ILE A 175 -14.88 -6.61 11.84
CA ILE A 175 -15.63 -5.34 12.00
C ILE A 175 -15.88 -5.05 13.48
N GLU A 176 -16.30 -6.04 14.27
CA GLU A 176 -16.64 -5.85 15.66
C GLU A 176 -15.40 -5.66 16.56
N GLU A 177 -14.33 -6.41 16.27
CA GLU A 177 -13.14 -6.40 17.12
C GLU A 177 -12.16 -5.29 16.76
N PHE A 178 -11.94 -5.04 15.46
CA PHE A 178 -10.94 -4.09 14.98
C PHE A 178 -11.53 -2.82 14.39
N ASP A 179 -12.85 -2.74 14.28
CA ASP A 179 -13.57 -1.59 13.72
C ASP A 179 -13.14 -1.19 12.29
N ILE A 180 -12.80 -2.17 11.45
CA ILE A 180 -12.33 -1.92 10.07
C ILE A 180 -13.38 -1.22 9.20
N ASP A 181 -12.92 -0.47 8.18
CA ASP A 181 -13.75 0.39 7.33
C ASP A 181 -13.93 -0.14 5.91
N GLY A 182 -13.16 -1.15 5.51
CA GLY A 182 -13.25 -1.72 4.18
C GLY A 182 -12.43 -2.99 4.01
N LEU A 183 -12.65 -3.65 2.86
CA LEU A 183 -11.92 -4.85 2.45
C LEU A 183 -11.47 -4.77 0.99
N ARG A 184 -10.23 -5.16 0.72
CA ARG A 184 -9.78 -5.69 -0.56
C ARG A 184 -10.12 -7.18 -0.59
N LEU A 185 -10.62 -7.68 -1.70
CA LEU A 185 -10.82 -9.12 -1.88
C LEU A 185 -9.76 -9.65 -2.85
N ASP A 186 -8.90 -10.51 -2.32
CA ASP A 186 -7.88 -11.22 -3.09
C ASP A 186 -8.53 -12.09 -4.17
N ALA A 187 -7.92 -12.14 -5.37
CA ALA A 187 -8.36 -12.98 -6.49
C ALA A 187 -9.88 -12.89 -6.76
N ALA A 188 -10.47 -11.69 -6.65
CA ALA A 188 -11.92 -11.49 -6.75
C ALA A 188 -12.51 -11.99 -8.08
N ASN A 189 -11.71 -12.04 -9.14
CA ASN A 189 -12.14 -12.54 -10.45
C ASN A 189 -12.52 -14.04 -10.48
N VAL A 190 -12.15 -14.81 -9.46
CA VAL A 190 -12.46 -16.25 -9.34
C VAL A 190 -13.33 -16.60 -8.14
N ILE A 191 -13.74 -15.61 -7.35
CA ILE A 191 -14.69 -15.76 -6.24
C ILE A 191 -16.12 -15.90 -6.79
N ASP A 192 -16.93 -16.71 -6.11
CA ASP A 192 -18.35 -16.91 -6.46
C ASP A 192 -19.16 -15.62 -6.24
N PHE A 193 -19.97 -15.22 -7.22
CA PHE A 193 -20.76 -13.99 -7.17
C PHE A 193 -21.79 -13.94 -6.03
N ASP A 194 -22.38 -15.10 -5.66
CA ASP A 194 -23.34 -15.15 -4.54
C ASP A 194 -22.68 -14.80 -3.20
N PHE A 195 -21.38 -15.08 -3.07
CA PHE A 195 -20.61 -14.69 -1.88
C PHE A 195 -20.51 -13.17 -1.75
N PHE A 196 -20.26 -12.44 -2.84
CA PHE A 196 -20.15 -10.98 -2.79
C PHE A 196 -21.42 -10.31 -2.27
N GLY A 197 -22.59 -10.76 -2.73
CA GLY A 197 -23.88 -10.21 -2.28
C GLY A 197 -24.10 -10.41 -0.78
N LYS A 198 -23.79 -11.60 -0.27
CA LYS A 198 -23.88 -11.90 1.16
C LYS A 198 -22.88 -11.09 1.98
N LEU A 199 -21.64 -10.98 1.50
CA LEU A 199 -20.60 -10.18 2.13
C LEU A 199 -21.00 -8.70 2.20
N LYS A 200 -21.47 -8.13 1.08
CA LYS A 200 -21.93 -6.73 1.03
C LYS A 200 -23.09 -6.50 1.99
N GLY A 201 -24.06 -7.41 2.03
CA GLY A 201 -25.19 -7.34 2.96
C GLY A 201 -24.73 -7.31 4.42
N LEU A 202 -23.81 -8.20 4.80
CA LEU A 202 -23.22 -8.22 6.15
C LEU A 202 -22.51 -6.88 6.45
N CYS A 203 -21.54 -6.48 5.63
CA CYS A 203 -20.72 -5.30 5.87
C CYS A 203 -21.59 -4.04 5.99
N ARG A 204 -22.55 -3.83 5.08
CA ARG A 204 -23.45 -2.68 5.09
C ARG A 204 -24.41 -2.66 6.28
N SER A 205 -24.80 -3.83 6.81
CA SER A 205 -25.61 -3.91 8.03
C SER A 205 -24.85 -3.43 9.28
N LYS A 206 -23.52 -3.52 9.27
CA LYS A 206 -22.64 -3.08 10.36
C LYS A 206 -22.16 -1.63 10.19
N LYS A 207 -21.65 -1.30 9.01
CA LYS A 207 -21.19 0.05 8.64
C LYS A 207 -21.79 0.45 7.27
N PRO A 208 -22.72 1.40 7.19
CA PRO A 208 -23.38 1.76 5.92
C PRO A 208 -22.43 2.27 4.83
N ASP A 209 -21.28 2.82 5.19
CA ASP A 209 -20.26 3.33 4.28
C ASP A 209 -19.05 2.36 4.10
N PHE A 210 -19.13 1.14 4.64
CA PHE A 210 -18.07 0.12 4.49
C PHE A 210 -17.75 -0.10 3.01
N TRP A 211 -16.47 -0.03 2.63
CA TRP A 211 -16.07 -0.11 1.23
C TRP A 211 -15.49 -1.47 0.86
N LEU A 212 -16.03 -2.04 -0.22
CA LEU A 212 -15.61 -3.34 -0.75
C LEU A 212 -15.03 -3.18 -2.15
N TYR A 213 -13.79 -3.60 -2.35
CA TYR A 213 -13.24 -3.69 -3.70
C TYR A 213 -12.51 -5.01 -3.93
N GLY A 214 -12.48 -5.44 -5.18
CA GLY A 214 -11.87 -6.70 -5.58
C GLY A 214 -10.63 -6.51 -6.43
N GLU A 215 -9.68 -7.42 -6.26
CA GLU A 215 -8.61 -7.57 -7.21
C GLU A 215 -9.15 -8.24 -8.48
N VAL A 216 -9.18 -7.47 -9.57
CA VAL A 216 -9.59 -7.93 -10.89
C VAL A 216 -8.56 -7.46 -11.90
N VAL A 217 -7.80 -8.41 -12.45
CA VAL A 217 -6.68 -8.08 -13.37
C VAL A 217 -7.18 -7.69 -14.77
N GLY A 218 -8.33 -8.19 -15.20
CA GLY A 218 -8.87 -7.90 -16.52
C GLY A 218 -10.33 -8.34 -16.68
N GLY A 219 -10.91 -7.99 -17.81
CA GLY A 219 -12.32 -8.24 -18.12
C GLY A 219 -13.17 -6.98 -17.94
N ASP A 220 -14.50 -7.16 -17.98
CA ASP A 220 -15.45 -6.07 -17.76
C ASP A 220 -15.66 -5.84 -16.27
N TYR A 221 -15.14 -4.74 -15.73
CA TYR A 221 -15.19 -4.40 -14.31
C TYR A 221 -16.61 -4.29 -13.74
N SER A 222 -17.61 -3.95 -14.57
CA SER A 222 -19.01 -3.85 -14.15
C SER A 222 -19.61 -5.19 -13.67
N ARG A 223 -18.99 -6.32 -14.06
CA ARG A 223 -19.40 -7.65 -13.59
C ARG A 223 -19.20 -7.84 -12.10
N TRP A 224 -18.20 -7.17 -11.51
CA TRP A 224 -17.87 -7.23 -10.08
C TRP A 224 -18.29 -5.97 -9.34
N ALA A 225 -18.00 -4.79 -9.92
CA ALA A 225 -18.30 -3.49 -9.31
C ALA A 225 -19.70 -3.03 -9.73
N ASN A 226 -20.68 -3.25 -8.86
CA ASN A 226 -22.08 -2.87 -9.07
C ASN A 226 -22.83 -2.83 -7.73
N ASP A 227 -24.09 -2.38 -7.76
CA ASP A 227 -24.91 -2.19 -6.56
C ASP A 227 -25.14 -3.48 -5.74
N GLN A 228 -25.04 -4.65 -6.36
CA GLN A 228 -25.30 -5.94 -5.71
C GLN A 228 -24.07 -6.60 -5.10
N MET A 229 -22.87 -6.25 -5.58
CA MET A 229 -21.63 -6.96 -5.25
C MET A 229 -20.59 -6.02 -4.65
N LEU A 230 -19.50 -5.75 -5.36
CA LEU A 230 -18.43 -4.88 -4.90
C LEU A 230 -18.72 -3.41 -5.25
N ASP A 231 -18.10 -2.51 -4.53
CA ASP A 231 -18.18 -1.07 -4.81
C ASP A 231 -17.15 -0.65 -5.88
N SER A 232 -16.07 -1.42 -6.03
CA SER A 232 -14.94 -1.09 -6.88
C SER A 232 -14.11 -2.32 -7.24
N VAL A 233 -13.16 -2.11 -8.16
CA VAL A 233 -12.11 -3.06 -8.52
C VAL A 233 -10.78 -2.34 -8.77
N THR A 234 -9.69 -3.10 -8.79
CA THR A 234 -8.34 -2.64 -9.18
C THR A 234 -8.30 -2.24 -10.66
N ASN A 235 -7.69 -1.09 -10.96
CA ASN A 235 -7.59 -0.58 -12.33
C ASN A 235 -6.26 -0.99 -13.00
N TYR A 236 -6.10 -2.27 -13.29
CA TYR A 236 -4.91 -2.79 -13.97
C TYR A 236 -4.74 -2.25 -15.40
N GLU A 237 -5.82 -1.87 -16.07
CA GLU A 237 -5.74 -1.28 -17.40
C GLU A 237 -5.04 0.09 -17.36
N CYS A 238 -5.45 0.97 -16.45
CA CYS A 238 -4.78 2.26 -16.29
C CYS A 238 -3.36 2.09 -15.72
N TYR A 239 -3.13 1.15 -14.78
CA TYR A 239 -1.78 0.80 -14.32
C TYR A 239 -0.85 0.52 -15.51
N LYS A 240 -1.25 -0.40 -16.42
CA LYS A 240 -0.48 -0.72 -17.63
C LYS A 240 -0.31 0.51 -18.52
N GLY A 241 -1.40 1.22 -18.80
CA GLY A 241 -1.38 2.41 -19.66
C GLY A 241 -0.46 3.52 -19.14
N ILE A 242 -0.38 3.68 -17.82
CA ILE A 242 0.50 4.68 -17.18
C ILE A 242 1.97 4.35 -17.48
N TYR A 243 2.48 3.19 -17.05
CA TYR A 243 3.91 2.93 -17.22
C TYR A 243 4.33 2.79 -18.68
N SER A 244 3.48 2.18 -19.54
CA SER A 244 3.81 2.01 -20.96
C SER A 244 3.81 3.35 -21.70
N SER A 245 2.83 4.23 -21.46
CA SER A 245 2.80 5.56 -22.09
C SER A 245 4.03 6.41 -21.76
N HIS A 246 4.51 6.35 -20.53
CA HIS A 246 5.71 7.06 -20.11
C HIS A 246 6.98 6.47 -20.74
N ASN A 247 7.07 5.12 -20.79
CA ASN A 247 8.21 4.43 -21.38
C ASN A 247 8.32 4.58 -22.90
N ASP A 248 7.19 4.66 -23.58
CA ASP A 248 7.13 4.70 -25.04
C ASP A 248 6.94 6.13 -25.56
N HIS A 249 6.97 7.14 -24.64
CA HIS A 249 6.73 8.55 -24.95
C HIS A 249 5.45 8.74 -25.78
N ASN A 250 4.36 8.07 -25.32
CA ASN A 250 3.11 8.00 -26.07
C ASN A 250 1.87 8.11 -25.17
N TYR A 251 1.47 9.32 -24.88
CA TYR A 251 0.27 9.57 -24.07
C TYR A 251 -1.06 9.17 -24.74
N PHE A 252 -1.08 8.85 -26.02
CA PHE A 252 -2.31 8.36 -26.66
C PHE A 252 -2.81 7.06 -26.04
N GLU A 253 -1.92 6.21 -25.53
CA GLU A 253 -2.32 4.94 -24.91
C GLU A 253 -3.13 5.17 -23.64
N ILE A 254 -2.57 5.90 -22.66
CA ILE A 254 -3.30 6.16 -21.41
C ILE A 254 -4.50 7.07 -21.62
N ALA A 255 -4.41 8.06 -22.52
CA ALA A 255 -5.53 8.93 -22.84
C ALA A 255 -6.71 8.14 -23.43
N HIS A 256 -6.42 7.11 -24.26
CA HIS A 256 -7.45 6.21 -24.78
C HIS A 256 -8.11 5.40 -23.65
N SER A 257 -7.34 4.82 -22.73
CA SER A 257 -7.87 4.07 -21.59
C SER A 257 -8.74 4.94 -20.69
N LEU A 258 -8.29 6.15 -20.37
CA LEU A 258 -9.06 7.11 -19.56
C LEU A 258 -10.34 7.56 -20.26
N GLN A 259 -10.27 7.84 -21.57
CA GLN A 259 -11.43 8.20 -22.39
C GLN A 259 -12.46 7.09 -22.42
N ARG A 260 -12.03 5.87 -22.73
CA ARG A 260 -12.91 4.69 -22.80
C ARG A 260 -13.60 4.40 -21.48
N GLN A 261 -12.89 4.56 -20.37
CA GLN A 261 -13.43 4.25 -19.03
C GLN A 261 -14.31 5.36 -18.49
N PHE A 262 -13.88 6.63 -18.54
CA PHE A 262 -14.42 7.69 -17.70
C PHE A 262 -14.99 8.91 -18.41
N GLN A 263 -14.71 9.13 -19.71
CA GLN A 263 -15.29 10.26 -20.44
C GLN A 263 -16.82 10.06 -20.58
N ASN A 264 -17.54 11.12 -20.90
CA ASN A 264 -18.99 11.02 -21.07
C ASN A 264 -19.38 9.87 -22.01
N GLY A 265 -20.18 8.93 -21.50
CA GLY A 265 -20.50 7.67 -22.18
C GLY A 265 -19.45 6.57 -22.00
N GLY A 266 -18.42 6.80 -21.19
CA GLY A 266 -17.41 5.79 -20.85
C GLY A 266 -17.98 4.62 -20.05
N ILE A 267 -17.39 3.43 -20.25
CA ILE A 267 -17.94 2.17 -19.75
C ILE A 267 -17.91 2.03 -18.22
N TYR A 268 -17.03 2.80 -17.53
CA TYR A 268 -16.85 2.77 -16.08
C TYR A 268 -17.03 4.14 -15.41
N GLN A 269 -17.74 5.08 -16.06
CA GLN A 269 -17.94 6.43 -15.50
C GLN A 269 -18.62 6.45 -14.13
N ASN A 270 -19.32 5.38 -13.75
CA ASN A 270 -20.00 5.21 -12.47
C ASN A 270 -19.24 4.29 -11.49
N ILE A 271 -18.06 3.77 -11.89
CA ILE A 271 -17.22 2.94 -11.04
C ILE A 271 -16.05 3.79 -10.52
N TYR A 272 -15.95 3.91 -9.21
CA TYR A 272 -14.85 4.62 -8.56
C TYR A 272 -13.70 3.64 -8.30
N THR A 273 -12.83 3.46 -9.31
CA THR A 273 -11.79 2.43 -9.33
C THR A 273 -10.70 2.65 -8.28
N TYR A 274 -10.11 1.56 -7.77
CA TYR A 274 -8.87 1.59 -7.00
C TYR A 274 -7.69 1.70 -7.95
N ASN A 275 -6.99 2.84 -7.92
CA ASN A 275 -5.88 3.14 -8.80
C ASN A 275 -4.53 2.99 -8.07
N PHE A 276 -3.57 2.42 -8.77
CA PHE A 276 -2.22 2.20 -8.27
C PHE A 276 -1.22 2.25 -9.42
N VAL A 277 0.04 2.43 -9.12
CA VAL A 277 1.15 2.38 -10.08
C VAL A 277 2.13 1.26 -9.76
N ASP A 278 2.06 0.72 -8.58
CA ASP A 278 2.71 -0.52 -8.13
C ASP A 278 2.01 -1.09 -6.89
N ASN A 279 2.30 -2.33 -6.57
CA ASN A 279 1.82 -3.03 -5.38
C ASN A 279 2.75 -4.20 -5.02
N HIS A 280 2.29 -5.11 -4.15
CA HIS A 280 3.06 -6.26 -3.68
C HIS A 280 3.19 -7.42 -4.70
N ASP A 281 2.52 -7.34 -5.87
CA ASP A 281 2.48 -8.39 -6.91
C ASP A 281 3.08 -7.97 -8.26
N VAL A 282 3.24 -6.66 -8.47
CA VAL A 282 3.86 -6.10 -9.68
C VAL A 282 5.14 -5.36 -9.34
N ASN A 283 6.01 -5.18 -10.32
CA ASN A 283 7.26 -4.44 -10.12
C ASN A 283 7.01 -3.05 -9.54
N ARG A 284 7.95 -2.57 -8.73
CA ARG A 284 7.97 -1.17 -8.30
C ARG A 284 7.99 -0.26 -9.54
N ILE A 285 7.19 0.79 -9.54
CA ILE A 285 7.11 1.71 -10.69
C ILE A 285 8.46 2.31 -11.06
N ALA A 286 9.31 2.62 -10.07
CA ALA A 286 10.68 3.09 -10.30
C ALA A 286 11.56 2.06 -11.03
N SER A 287 11.25 0.77 -10.92
CA SER A 287 11.94 -0.28 -11.69
C SER A 287 11.40 -0.45 -13.11
N ASP A 288 10.12 -0.17 -13.33
CA ASP A 288 9.49 -0.35 -14.64
C ASP A 288 9.70 0.85 -15.57
N LEU A 289 9.90 2.04 -15.02
CA LEU A 289 10.19 3.23 -15.80
C LEU A 289 11.64 3.20 -16.34
N ARG A 290 11.80 3.46 -17.65
CA ARG A 290 13.12 3.63 -18.30
C ARG A 290 13.79 4.92 -17.87
N ASP A 291 13.00 6.01 -17.72
CA ASP A 291 13.45 7.29 -17.16
C ASP A 291 12.71 7.57 -15.83
N LYS A 292 13.47 7.63 -14.74
CA LYS A 292 12.93 7.87 -13.40
C LYS A 292 12.43 9.30 -13.18
N ASN A 293 12.80 10.25 -14.04
CA ASN A 293 12.24 11.60 -14.01
C ASN A 293 10.73 11.59 -14.27
N HIS A 294 10.21 10.58 -14.97
CA HIS A 294 8.79 10.42 -15.21
C HIS A 294 7.98 10.06 -13.94
N LEU A 295 8.62 9.70 -12.83
CA LEU A 295 7.90 9.41 -11.57
C LEU A 295 6.98 10.56 -11.14
N TYR A 296 7.41 11.81 -11.33
CA TYR A 296 6.60 13.00 -10.99
C TYR A 296 5.31 13.07 -11.83
N ASN A 297 5.41 12.79 -13.12
CA ASN A 297 4.25 12.74 -14.03
C ASN A 297 3.32 11.57 -13.69
N VAL A 298 3.89 10.39 -13.42
CA VAL A 298 3.16 9.17 -13.03
C VAL A 298 2.31 9.41 -11.79
N TYR A 299 2.90 9.96 -10.72
CA TYR A 299 2.14 10.24 -9.50
C TYR A 299 1.14 11.37 -9.66
N THR A 300 1.45 12.42 -10.45
CA THR A 300 0.44 13.44 -10.76
C THR A 300 -0.76 12.81 -11.46
N MET A 301 -0.55 11.91 -12.42
CA MET A 301 -1.64 11.21 -13.10
C MET A 301 -2.44 10.33 -12.12
N LEU A 302 -1.78 9.55 -11.28
CA LEU A 302 -2.42 8.71 -10.26
C LEU A 302 -3.37 9.51 -9.36
N TYR A 303 -2.95 10.70 -8.92
CA TYR A 303 -3.72 11.53 -7.99
C TYR A 303 -4.83 12.35 -8.66
N THR A 304 -4.77 12.56 -9.97
CA THR A 304 -5.69 13.45 -10.68
C THR A 304 -6.67 12.75 -11.61
N MET A 305 -6.40 11.49 -12.01
CA MET A 305 -7.35 10.68 -12.78
C MET A 305 -8.58 10.27 -11.92
N PRO A 306 -9.72 9.87 -12.54
CA PRO A 306 -10.87 9.34 -11.82
C PRO A 306 -10.52 8.07 -11.02
N GLY A 307 -11.13 7.93 -9.83
CA GLY A 307 -10.88 6.83 -8.90
C GLY A 307 -10.08 7.27 -7.67
N VAL A 308 -9.79 6.34 -6.76
CA VAL A 308 -9.03 6.58 -5.54
C VAL A 308 -7.56 6.22 -5.74
N PRO A 309 -6.61 7.13 -5.45
CA PRO A 309 -5.18 6.83 -5.53
C PRO A 309 -4.72 6.00 -4.35
N SER A 310 -3.85 5.03 -4.62
CA SER A 310 -3.13 4.27 -3.62
C SER A 310 -1.63 4.31 -3.87
N VAL A 311 -0.87 4.57 -2.81
CA VAL A 311 0.60 4.52 -2.81
C VAL A 311 1.03 3.28 -2.05
N TYR A 312 1.89 2.48 -2.65
CA TYR A 312 2.47 1.30 -2.00
C TYR A 312 3.71 1.70 -1.19
N TYR A 313 3.83 1.18 0.02
CA TYR A 313 4.85 1.62 0.98
C TYR A 313 6.27 1.66 0.41
N GLY A 314 6.96 2.77 0.61
CA GLY A 314 8.30 3.03 0.12
C GLY A 314 8.37 3.54 -1.32
N SER A 315 7.31 3.40 -2.14
CA SER A 315 7.30 3.88 -3.52
C SER A 315 7.32 5.41 -3.61
N GLU A 316 6.86 6.10 -2.57
CA GLU A 316 6.98 7.56 -2.43
C GLU A 316 8.43 8.04 -2.38
N TYR A 317 9.36 7.16 -2.06
CA TYR A 317 10.81 7.44 -2.08
C TYR A 317 11.49 6.98 -3.37
N GLY A 318 10.74 6.43 -4.32
CA GLY A 318 11.27 5.93 -5.59
C GLY A 318 12.11 4.65 -5.44
N ILE A 319 11.84 3.83 -4.42
CA ILE A 319 12.56 2.56 -4.26
C ILE A 319 12.29 1.60 -5.41
N GLU A 320 13.30 0.83 -5.76
CA GLU A 320 13.23 -0.18 -6.80
C GLU A 320 12.91 -1.56 -6.22
N GLY A 321 12.39 -2.45 -7.05
CA GLY A 321 12.12 -3.85 -6.76
C GLY A 321 11.48 -4.54 -7.97
N ARG A 322 11.94 -5.76 -8.29
CA ARG A 322 11.43 -6.55 -9.41
C ARG A 322 11.00 -7.92 -8.94
N ARG A 323 9.86 -8.36 -9.45
CA ARG A 323 9.45 -9.75 -9.35
C ARG A 323 10.36 -10.62 -10.21
N THR A 324 10.83 -11.74 -9.65
CA THR A 324 11.54 -12.78 -10.39
C THR A 324 10.64 -14.02 -10.54
N ARG A 325 11.09 -15.02 -11.28
CA ARG A 325 10.37 -16.32 -11.36
C ARG A 325 10.39 -17.09 -10.04
N GLU A 326 11.37 -16.79 -9.19
CA GLU A 326 11.67 -17.55 -7.97
C GLU A 326 11.21 -16.80 -6.71
N SER A 327 11.03 -15.47 -6.81
CA SER A 327 10.78 -14.64 -5.65
C SER A 327 10.10 -13.30 -5.99
N ASP A 328 9.23 -12.86 -5.09
CA ASP A 328 8.60 -11.55 -5.05
C ASP A 328 9.08 -10.69 -3.85
N TYR A 329 10.11 -11.15 -3.15
CA TYR A 329 10.61 -10.49 -1.93
C TYR A 329 11.13 -9.08 -2.17
N ASP A 330 11.72 -8.80 -3.35
CA ASP A 330 12.18 -7.45 -3.70
C ASP A 330 11.02 -6.44 -3.77
N LEU A 331 9.79 -6.92 -3.97
CA LEU A 331 8.59 -6.08 -3.92
C LEU A 331 8.14 -5.78 -2.49
N ARG A 332 8.59 -6.57 -1.51
CA ARG A 332 8.09 -6.61 -0.13
C ARG A 332 9.20 -6.39 0.92
N PRO A 333 10.09 -5.37 0.72
CA PRO A 333 11.25 -5.19 1.60
C PRO A 333 10.84 -4.75 3.01
N CYS A 334 11.68 -5.10 3.99
CA CYS A 334 11.64 -4.46 5.29
C CYS A 334 12.22 -3.05 5.17
N LEU A 335 11.42 -2.03 5.47
CA LEU A 335 11.82 -0.64 5.36
C LEU A 335 11.62 0.11 6.68
N ASP A 336 12.59 0.93 7.04
CA ASP A 336 12.39 2.03 7.97
C ASP A 336 12.05 3.28 7.15
N LEU A 337 10.77 3.68 7.11
CA LEU A 337 10.31 4.82 6.31
C LEU A 337 10.83 6.17 6.81
N ASN A 338 11.39 6.22 8.02
CA ASN A 338 12.08 7.42 8.54
C ASN A 338 13.54 7.50 8.07
N ASN A 339 14.08 6.39 7.51
CA ASN A 339 15.47 6.32 7.07
C ASN A 339 15.63 5.37 5.86
N VAL A 340 15.00 5.71 4.73
CA VAL A 340 15.07 4.92 3.50
C VAL A 340 16.40 5.17 2.78
N PRO A 341 17.22 4.16 2.52
CA PRO A 341 18.46 4.33 1.78
C PRO A 341 18.20 4.87 0.36
N ASN A 342 18.99 5.87 -0.06
CA ASN A 342 18.88 6.51 -1.39
C ASN A 342 17.50 7.10 -1.71
N ALA A 343 16.74 7.50 -0.69
CA ALA A 343 15.41 8.05 -0.82
C ALA A 343 15.37 9.29 -1.71
N ASN A 344 14.41 9.32 -2.63
CA ASN A 344 14.05 10.54 -3.36
C ASN A 344 13.07 11.38 -2.54
N TYR A 345 13.57 12.19 -1.62
CA TYR A 345 12.74 13.05 -0.78
C TYR A 345 11.95 14.11 -1.57
N GLN A 346 12.46 14.53 -2.75
CA GLN A 346 11.74 15.46 -3.62
C GLN A 346 10.48 14.81 -4.21
N LEU A 347 10.54 13.51 -4.55
CA LEU A 347 9.37 12.76 -4.98
C LEU A 347 8.35 12.62 -3.84
N CYS A 348 8.80 12.30 -2.63
CA CYS A 348 7.94 12.21 -1.45
C CYS A 348 7.23 13.55 -1.18
N ASP A 349 7.94 14.66 -1.26
CA ASP A 349 7.36 16.01 -1.14
C ASP A 349 6.35 16.31 -2.25
N HIS A 350 6.66 15.92 -3.50
CA HIS A 350 5.73 16.07 -4.61
C HIS A 350 4.43 15.28 -4.37
N ILE A 351 4.51 14.02 -3.92
CA ILE A 351 3.35 13.18 -3.58
C ILE A 351 2.56 13.80 -2.41
N SER A 352 3.24 14.32 -1.40
CA SER A 352 2.60 15.03 -0.29
C SER A 352 1.79 16.24 -0.77
N ARG A 353 2.35 17.04 -1.69
CA ARG A 353 1.63 18.17 -2.31
C ARG A 353 0.44 17.69 -3.13
N LEU A 354 0.57 16.61 -3.90
CA LEU A 354 -0.54 16.00 -4.65
C LEU A 354 -1.67 15.54 -3.73
N GLY A 355 -1.37 14.97 -2.58
CA GLY A 355 -2.35 14.60 -1.57
C GLY A 355 -3.19 15.80 -1.10
N LYS A 356 -2.52 16.91 -0.74
CA LYS A 356 -3.20 18.16 -0.36
C LYS A 356 -4.08 18.72 -1.50
N VAL A 357 -3.53 18.75 -2.73
CA VAL A 357 -4.28 19.20 -3.91
C VAL A 357 -5.53 18.36 -4.11
N ARG A 358 -5.41 17.02 -4.06
CA ARG A 358 -6.54 16.13 -4.25
C ARG A 358 -7.63 16.33 -3.21
N LEU A 359 -7.27 16.41 -1.93
CA LEU A 359 -8.26 16.56 -0.86
C LEU A 359 -8.95 17.93 -0.90
N ALA A 360 -8.26 18.97 -1.35
CA ALA A 360 -8.81 20.33 -1.46
C ALA A 360 -9.74 20.54 -2.66
N LEU A 361 -9.52 19.81 -3.78
CA LEU A 361 -10.25 20.05 -5.02
C LEU A 361 -11.41 19.07 -5.21
N GLU A 362 -12.64 19.59 -5.18
CA GLU A 362 -13.88 18.84 -5.42
C GLU A 362 -13.83 18.09 -6.77
N ALA A 363 -13.36 18.76 -7.81
CA ALA A 363 -13.30 18.20 -9.16
C ALA A 363 -12.41 16.94 -9.23
N LEU A 364 -11.35 16.84 -8.44
CA LEU A 364 -10.49 15.65 -8.43
C LEU A 364 -11.15 14.46 -7.70
N LYS A 365 -12.03 14.72 -6.74
CA LYS A 365 -12.73 13.71 -5.94
C LYS A 365 -14.00 13.20 -6.65
N TYR A 366 -14.83 14.12 -7.12
CA TYR A 366 -16.19 13.84 -7.62
C TYR A 366 -16.40 14.19 -9.09
N GLY A 367 -15.43 14.88 -9.71
CA GLY A 367 -15.60 15.46 -11.04
C GLY A 367 -15.61 14.44 -12.16
N LYS A 368 -16.27 14.81 -13.25
CA LYS A 368 -16.21 14.13 -14.54
C LYS A 368 -14.83 14.30 -15.17
N PHE A 369 -14.54 13.50 -16.18
CA PHE A 369 -13.27 13.49 -16.92
C PHE A 369 -13.50 13.84 -18.40
N GLU A 370 -12.57 14.60 -18.99
CA GLU A 370 -12.51 14.84 -20.44
C GLU A 370 -11.06 15.06 -20.87
N ASN A 371 -10.61 14.34 -21.90
CA ASN A 371 -9.38 14.67 -22.61
C ASN A 371 -9.57 16.00 -23.36
N VAL A 372 -8.58 16.89 -23.28
CA VAL A 372 -8.64 18.23 -23.90
C VAL A 372 -7.66 18.34 -25.07
N ASN A 373 -6.41 17.93 -24.87
CA ASN A 373 -5.41 17.86 -25.93
C ASN A 373 -4.46 16.67 -25.70
N ILE A 374 -4.22 15.86 -26.73
CA ILE A 374 -3.41 14.66 -26.66
C ILE A 374 -2.32 14.74 -27.72
N MET A 375 -1.08 14.62 -27.31
CA MET A 375 0.11 14.52 -28.16
C MET A 375 0.98 13.37 -27.64
N ASN A 376 2.02 12.99 -28.35
CA ASN A 376 2.88 11.88 -27.91
C ASN A 376 3.45 12.12 -26.51
N GLU A 377 4.11 13.24 -26.29
CA GLU A 377 4.84 13.55 -25.06
C GLU A 377 4.17 14.62 -24.19
N LYS A 378 3.00 15.09 -24.61
CA LYS A 378 2.23 16.12 -23.89
C LYS A 378 0.77 15.71 -23.80
N LEU A 379 0.15 15.97 -22.66
CA LEU A 379 -1.25 15.65 -22.43
C LEU A 379 -1.91 16.76 -21.63
N VAL A 380 -3.12 17.13 -22.04
CA VAL A 380 -4.01 17.97 -21.24
C VAL A 380 -5.35 17.26 -21.11
N TYR A 381 -5.78 17.05 -19.88
CA TYR A 381 -7.14 16.65 -19.57
C TYR A 381 -7.74 17.53 -18.50
N LYS A 382 -9.05 17.49 -18.34
CA LYS A 382 -9.73 18.19 -17.25
C LYS A 382 -10.55 17.27 -16.39
N ARG A 383 -10.66 17.67 -15.13
CA ARG A 383 -11.63 17.19 -14.15
C ARG A 383 -12.59 18.33 -13.84
N PHE A 384 -13.89 18.06 -13.78
CA PHE A 384 -14.86 19.13 -13.57
C PHE A 384 -16.14 18.65 -12.88
N THR A 385 -16.67 19.51 -12.02
CA THR A 385 -18.02 19.46 -11.46
C THR A 385 -18.81 20.67 -12.00
N ASP A 386 -20.04 20.86 -11.54
CA ASP A 386 -20.81 22.06 -11.86
C ASP A 386 -20.19 23.35 -11.27
N ASN A 387 -19.38 23.20 -10.20
CA ASN A 387 -18.82 24.33 -9.44
C ASN A 387 -17.32 24.55 -9.67
N GLN A 388 -16.59 23.56 -10.20
CA GLN A 388 -15.14 23.64 -10.30
C GLN A 388 -14.63 22.95 -11.56
N THR A 389 -13.70 23.60 -12.26
CA THR A 389 -12.95 23.02 -13.38
C THR A 389 -11.46 23.09 -13.07
N VAL A 390 -10.77 21.97 -13.30
CA VAL A 390 -9.33 21.82 -13.10
C VAL A 390 -8.74 21.21 -14.36
N PHE A 391 -7.76 21.88 -14.97
CA PHE A 391 -6.96 21.33 -16.08
C PHE A 391 -5.67 20.76 -15.53
N ILE A 392 -5.26 19.61 -16.04
CA ILE A 392 -4.00 18.97 -15.69
C ILE A 392 -3.17 18.85 -16.97
N MET A 393 -1.96 19.41 -16.94
CA MET A 393 -1.05 19.45 -18.07
C MET A 393 0.19 18.62 -17.74
N PHE A 394 0.68 17.88 -18.74
CA PHE A 394 1.85 17.01 -18.62
C PHE A 394 2.85 17.31 -19.73
N ASN A 395 4.13 17.27 -19.38
CA ASN A 395 5.26 17.30 -20.30
C ASN A 395 6.23 16.16 -19.95
N LEU A 396 6.47 15.22 -20.88
CA LEU A 396 7.43 14.11 -20.71
C LEU A 396 8.83 14.44 -21.21
N THR A 397 8.99 15.55 -21.94
CA THR A 397 10.28 15.87 -22.57
C THR A 397 11.30 16.34 -21.54
N ASP A 398 12.56 16.27 -21.89
CA ASP A 398 13.72 16.72 -21.08
C ASP A 398 13.97 18.24 -21.13
N HIS A 399 13.08 19.00 -21.74
CA HIS A 399 13.12 20.46 -21.84
C HIS A 399 11.77 21.09 -21.62
N GLU A 400 11.75 22.41 -21.41
CA GLU A 400 10.49 23.15 -21.29
C GLU A 400 9.74 23.13 -22.63
N GLU A 401 8.45 22.83 -22.58
CA GLU A 401 7.56 22.84 -23.73
C GLU A 401 6.41 23.83 -23.52
N ARG A 402 5.98 24.47 -24.59
CA ARG A 402 4.72 25.19 -24.57
C ARG A 402 3.58 24.26 -24.95
N VAL A 403 2.64 24.10 -24.03
CA VAL A 403 1.51 23.19 -24.22
C VAL A 403 0.23 24.01 -24.40
N GLY A 404 -0.40 23.86 -25.56
CA GLY A 404 -1.62 24.58 -25.92
C GLY A 404 -2.87 23.75 -25.72
N PHE A 405 -3.98 24.42 -25.35
CA PHE A 405 -5.30 23.80 -25.24
C PHE A 405 -6.44 24.83 -25.29
N ASP A 406 -7.62 24.40 -25.73
CA ASP A 406 -8.84 25.21 -25.68
C ASP A 406 -9.53 25.02 -24.32
N SER A 407 -9.46 26.05 -23.49
CA SER A 407 -10.10 26.05 -22.17
C SER A 407 -11.62 26.25 -22.23
N ARG A 408 -12.11 26.80 -23.33
CA ARG A 408 -13.52 27.20 -23.53
C ARG A 408 -14.01 28.18 -22.47
N CYS A 409 -13.11 28.94 -21.84
CA CYS A 409 -13.49 29.96 -20.84
C CYS A 409 -12.62 31.21 -20.96
N ASN A 410 -13.17 32.32 -20.44
CA ASN A 410 -12.44 33.54 -20.20
C ASN A 410 -12.30 33.70 -18.69
N ALA A 411 -11.15 33.31 -18.15
CA ALA A 411 -10.92 33.25 -16.72
C ALA A 411 -9.41 33.32 -16.43
N LYS A 412 -9.07 33.29 -15.18
CA LYS A 412 -7.70 33.03 -14.74
C LYS A 412 -7.54 31.56 -14.35
N LEU A 413 -6.32 31.06 -14.55
CA LEU A 413 -5.92 29.70 -14.19
C LEU A 413 -4.86 29.81 -13.11
N THR A 414 -5.12 29.24 -11.93
CA THR A 414 -4.13 29.19 -10.85
C THR A 414 -3.48 27.82 -10.78
N ASP A 415 -2.16 27.74 -10.94
CA ASP A 415 -1.39 26.51 -10.79
C ASP A 415 -1.14 26.18 -9.32
N VAL A 416 -2.00 25.36 -8.76
CA VAL A 416 -1.99 25.03 -7.33
C VAL A 416 -0.89 24.05 -6.93
N LEU A 417 -0.25 23.39 -7.90
CA LEU A 417 0.88 22.51 -7.64
C LEU A 417 2.20 23.29 -7.58
N ASN A 418 2.33 24.39 -8.34
CA ASN A 418 3.57 25.11 -8.53
C ASN A 418 3.44 26.58 -8.03
N GLY A 419 3.27 26.76 -6.73
CA GLY A 419 3.34 28.07 -6.06
C GLY A 419 2.19 29.03 -6.31
N ASN A 420 1.04 28.55 -6.80
CA ASN A 420 -0.13 29.35 -7.14
C ASN A 420 0.14 30.44 -8.21
N GLU A 421 1.00 30.14 -9.18
CA GLU A 421 1.20 30.99 -10.35
C GLU A 421 -0.12 31.18 -11.10
N VAL A 422 -0.41 32.43 -11.51
CA VAL A 422 -1.68 32.78 -12.15
C VAL A 422 -1.46 33.13 -13.60
N PHE A 423 -2.25 32.53 -14.48
CA PHE A 423 -2.23 32.76 -15.92
C PHE A 423 -3.58 33.33 -16.39
N ASP A 424 -3.54 34.31 -17.28
CA ASP A 424 -4.74 34.75 -17.98
C ASP A 424 -5.08 33.75 -19.09
N CYS A 425 -6.36 33.38 -19.20
CA CYS A 425 -6.84 32.46 -20.21
C CYS A 425 -8.05 33.03 -20.93
N ASN A 426 -7.99 33.09 -22.25
CA ASN A 426 -9.00 33.72 -23.10
C ASN A 426 -9.35 32.78 -24.26
N GLY A 427 -10.04 31.71 -23.96
CA GLY A 427 -10.35 30.60 -24.86
C GLY A 427 -9.15 29.71 -25.09
N TRP A 428 -8.32 29.99 -26.09
CA TRP A 428 -7.07 29.25 -26.30
C TRP A 428 -6.00 29.69 -25.29
N CYS A 429 -5.44 28.70 -24.60
CA CYS A 429 -4.32 28.86 -23.66
C CYS A 429 -3.08 28.14 -24.19
N GLU A 430 -1.92 28.75 -24.04
CA GLU A 430 -0.64 28.10 -24.32
C GLU A 430 0.35 28.48 -23.21
N LEU A 431 0.70 27.52 -22.36
CA LEU A 431 1.48 27.74 -21.14
C LEU A 431 2.80 26.98 -21.17
N PRO A 432 3.87 27.52 -20.60
CA PRO A 432 5.14 26.80 -20.43
C PRO A 432 4.96 25.70 -19.38
N VAL A 433 5.42 24.49 -19.70
CA VAL A 433 5.47 23.36 -18.76
C VAL A 433 6.93 22.90 -18.73
N PRO A 434 7.62 23.01 -17.61
CA PRO A 434 9.03 22.62 -17.51
C PRO A 434 9.29 21.15 -17.88
N ALA A 435 10.54 20.78 -18.08
CA ALA A 435 10.94 19.39 -18.34
C ALA A 435 10.41 18.45 -17.28
N TYR A 436 9.90 17.27 -17.70
CA TYR A 436 9.43 16.19 -16.81
C TYR A 436 8.41 16.63 -15.77
N SER A 437 7.60 17.66 -16.04
CA SER A 437 6.75 18.28 -15.03
C SER A 437 5.29 18.34 -15.43
N THR A 438 4.49 18.82 -14.48
CA THR A 438 3.04 18.92 -14.62
C THR A 438 2.54 20.24 -14.03
N ARG A 439 1.38 20.72 -14.52
CA ARG A 439 0.62 21.81 -13.92
C ARG A 439 -0.78 21.35 -13.56
N ILE A 440 -1.28 21.81 -12.42
CA ILE A 440 -2.67 21.59 -11.98
C ILE A 440 -3.34 22.96 -11.87
N LEU A 441 -4.17 23.28 -12.84
CA LEU A 441 -4.71 24.60 -13.08
C LEU A 441 -6.18 24.68 -12.68
N VAL A 442 -6.48 25.41 -11.62
CA VAL A 442 -7.86 25.68 -11.20
C VAL A 442 -8.40 26.90 -11.92
N VAL A 443 -9.56 26.77 -12.56
CA VAL A 443 -10.26 27.89 -13.20
C VAL A 443 -10.90 28.76 -12.11
N ASN A 444 -10.57 30.05 -12.08
CA ASN A 444 -11.08 30.99 -11.09
C ASN A 444 -10.89 32.46 -11.55
N ASP A 445 -11.00 33.40 -10.66
CA ASP A 445 -10.77 34.85 -10.88
C ASP A 445 -9.35 35.32 -10.55
N GLY A 446 -8.46 34.39 -10.19
CA GLY A 446 -7.09 34.62 -9.74
C GLY A 446 -6.94 34.76 -8.22
N SER A 447 -8.04 34.67 -7.47
CA SER A 447 -8.04 34.77 -6.01
C SER A 447 -7.81 33.43 -5.31
N PHE A 448 -8.08 32.31 -6.00
CA PHE A 448 -7.91 30.97 -5.44
C PHE A 448 -6.43 30.69 -5.14
N LYS A 449 -6.13 30.29 -3.91
CA LYS A 449 -4.80 29.86 -3.49
C LYS A 449 -4.91 28.62 -2.63
N LEU A 450 -4.02 27.69 -2.87
CA LEU A 450 -3.88 26.48 -2.08
C LEU A 450 -2.46 26.42 -1.50
N ASN A 451 -2.37 26.33 -0.18
CA ASN A 451 -1.09 26.07 0.46
C ASN A 451 -0.77 24.58 0.34
N THR A 452 0.08 24.24 -0.64
CA THR A 452 0.57 22.88 -0.87
C THR A 452 1.94 22.63 -0.22
N GLU A 453 2.62 23.70 0.25
CA GLU A 453 3.87 23.50 0.96
C GLU A 453 3.62 22.56 2.14
N ALA A 454 4.55 21.63 2.34
CA ALA A 454 4.58 20.88 3.57
C ALA A 454 4.54 21.94 4.69
N GLU A 455 3.71 21.75 5.71
CA GLU A 455 4.02 22.36 6.99
C GLU A 455 5.39 21.80 7.35
N THR A 456 6.43 22.43 6.81
CA THR A 456 7.71 22.29 7.42
C THR A 456 7.46 22.68 8.86
N LYS A 457 7.43 21.72 9.75
CA LYS A 457 7.93 21.94 11.09
C LYS A 457 9.41 22.33 10.90
N THR A 458 9.62 23.53 10.40
CA THR A 458 10.73 24.35 10.81
C THR A 458 10.36 24.79 12.24
N ALA A 459 10.41 23.86 13.18
CA ALA A 459 11.22 24.23 14.32
C ALA A 459 12.54 24.68 13.68
N PRO A 460 13.03 25.92 13.94
CA PRO A 460 14.38 26.22 13.58
C PRO A 460 15.14 25.00 14.10
N ILE A 461 15.87 24.34 13.21
CA ILE A 461 17.05 23.67 13.62
C ILE A 461 17.88 24.84 14.15
N GLU A 462 17.61 25.29 15.38
CA GLU A 462 18.70 25.66 16.23
C GLU A 462 19.66 24.53 15.95
N LYS A 463 20.80 24.88 15.37
CA LYS A 463 21.98 24.05 15.36
C LYS A 463 22.10 23.61 16.82
N GLN A 464 21.36 22.55 17.17
CA GLN A 464 21.77 21.72 18.28
C GLN A 464 23.12 21.29 17.80
N GLU A 465 24.12 21.91 18.46
CA GLU A 465 25.47 21.42 18.42
C GLU A 465 25.36 19.93 18.38
N ALA A 466 25.88 19.31 17.30
CA ALA A 466 25.78 17.89 17.06
C ALA A 466 25.99 17.22 18.41
N VAL A 467 24.90 16.65 18.96
CA VAL A 467 25.02 15.77 20.13
C VAL A 467 25.98 14.74 19.59
N LYS A 468 27.23 14.78 20.06
CA LYS A 468 28.25 13.83 19.67
C LYS A 468 27.57 12.48 19.89
N GLU A 469 27.21 11.79 18.79
CA GLU A 469 26.74 10.42 18.90
C GLU A 469 27.77 9.72 19.78
N GLU A 470 27.32 9.26 20.96
CA GLU A 470 28.22 8.55 21.85
C GLU A 470 28.67 7.29 21.10
N GLU A 471 29.87 7.32 20.56
CA GLU A 471 30.47 6.16 19.94
C GLU A 471 30.59 5.06 21.00
N VAL A 472 30.22 3.84 20.61
CA VAL A 472 30.49 2.67 21.45
C VAL A 472 32.01 2.59 21.64
N THR A 473 32.46 2.66 22.88
CA THR A 473 33.88 2.60 23.24
C THR A 473 34.17 1.37 24.09
N LEU A 474 35.42 1.01 24.25
CA LEU A 474 35.80 -0.07 25.17
C LEU A 474 35.33 0.25 26.61
N GLY A 475 34.95 -0.77 27.36
CA GLY A 475 34.52 -0.62 28.75
C GLY A 475 33.25 -1.41 29.10
N LYS A 476 32.69 -1.13 30.27
CA LYS A 476 31.58 -1.88 30.83
C LYS A 476 30.23 -1.31 30.42
N TYR A 477 29.32 -2.21 30.07
CA TYR A 477 27.97 -1.88 29.60
C TYR A 477 26.95 -2.79 30.29
N ARG A 478 25.80 -2.21 30.63
CA ARG A 478 24.65 -2.95 31.15
C ARG A 478 23.58 -3.04 30.08
N HIS A 479 23.16 -4.27 29.75
CA HIS A 479 22.02 -4.51 28.87
C HIS A 479 20.72 -4.19 29.62
N PHE A 480 19.71 -3.69 28.92
CA PHE A 480 18.42 -3.29 29.52
C PHE A 480 17.74 -4.41 30.33
N LYS A 481 18.05 -5.69 30.05
CA LYS A 481 17.58 -6.84 30.83
C LYS A 481 18.44 -7.15 32.08
N GLY A 482 19.37 -6.27 32.42
CA GLY A 482 20.20 -6.37 33.63
C GLY A 482 21.53 -7.12 33.49
N GLY A 483 21.79 -7.75 32.35
CA GLY A 483 23.10 -8.41 32.12
C GLY A 483 24.25 -7.39 31.99
N GLU A 484 25.39 -7.67 32.59
CA GLU A 484 26.58 -6.80 32.56
C GLU A 484 27.68 -7.40 31.68
N TYR A 485 28.27 -6.56 30.83
CA TYR A 485 29.21 -6.95 29.78
C TYR A 485 30.36 -5.98 29.67
N GLU A 486 31.49 -6.44 29.14
CA GLU A 486 32.63 -5.62 28.81
C GLU A 486 32.85 -5.63 27.28
N VAL A 487 32.82 -4.47 26.64
CA VAL A 487 33.23 -4.31 25.26
C VAL A 487 34.75 -4.38 25.19
N ILE A 488 35.25 -5.40 24.52
CA ILE A 488 36.67 -5.73 24.45
C ILE A 488 37.29 -5.41 23.08
N GLY A 489 36.48 -5.10 22.07
CA GLY A 489 36.99 -4.75 20.75
C GLY A 489 35.89 -4.56 19.70
N PHE A 490 36.38 -4.31 18.48
CA PHE A 490 35.55 -4.17 17.28
C PHE A 490 36.11 -5.05 16.18
N ALA A 491 35.26 -5.59 15.34
CA ALA A 491 35.62 -6.38 14.17
C ALA A 491 34.80 -5.97 12.95
N LYS A 492 35.19 -6.43 11.76
CA LYS A 492 34.36 -6.37 10.56
C LYS A 492 33.93 -7.80 10.21
N HIS A 493 32.67 -7.96 9.87
CA HIS A 493 32.16 -9.24 9.33
C HIS A 493 32.81 -9.47 7.95
N THR A 494 33.38 -10.65 7.75
CA THR A 494 34.23 -10.93 6.56
C THR A 494 33.47 -10.89 5.24
N GLU A 495 32.19 -11.24 5.25
CA GLU A 495 31.37 -11.31 4.03
C GLU A 495 30.57 -10.01 3.81
N SER A 496 29.93 -9.45 4.84
CA SER A 496 29.10 -8.26 4.72
C SER A 496 29.86 -6.93 4.88
N GLY A 497 31.07 -6.97 5.45
CA GLY A 497 31.83 -5.76 5.80
C GLY A 497 31.26 -4.98 7.00
N GLU A 498 30.21 -5.47 7.64
CA GLU A 498 29.51 -4.83 8.75
C GLU A 498 30.43 -4.68 9.98
N LYS A 499 30.36 -3.53 10.66
CA LYS A 499 31.11 -3.29 11.90
C LYS A 499 30.42 -4.02 13.05
N LEU A 500 31.19 -4.81 13.81
CA LEU A 500 30.73 -5.59 14.95
C LEU A 500 31.36 -5.06 16.25
N VAL A 501 30.59 -5.11 17.33
CA VAL A 501 31.06 -4.92 18.72
C VAL A 501 31.35 -6.29 19.28
N ILE A 502 32.57 -6.51 19.77
CA ILE A 502 32.98 -7.73 20.46
C ILE A 502 32.91 -7.46 21.97
N TYR A 503 32.16 -8.27 22.68
CA TYR A 503 31.95 -8.08 24.13
C TYR A 503 31.84 -9.42 24.86
N ARG A 504 32.16 -9.42 26.13
CA ARG A 504 32.12 -10.62 27.00
C ARG A 504 31.25 -10.38 28.23
N SER A 505 30.71 -11.43 28.82
CA SER A 505 30.00 -11.35 30.09
C SER A 505 30.95 -11.05 31.23
N LEU A 506 30.54 -10.16 32.16
CA LEU A 506 31.27 -9.95 33.39
C LEU A 506 31.09 -11.12 34.38
N ASN A 507 30.10 -11.98 34.18
CA ASN A 507 29.85 -13.14 35.03
C ASN A 507 30.57 -14.41 34.52
N ASN A 508 31.00 -14.45 33.25
CA ASN A 508 31.73 -15.55 32.66
C ASN A 508 32.62 -15.03 31.51
N GLU A 509 33.92 -14.89 31.78
CA GLU A 509 34.90 -14.31 30.83
C GLU A 509 35.09 -15.15 29.56
N ASN A 510 34.70 -16.41 29.55
CA ASN A 510 34.76 -17.28 28.38
C ASN A 510 33.62 -17.08 27.40
N ASP A 511 32.55 -16.38 27.80
CA ASP A 511 31.41 -16.08 26.96
C ASP A 511 31.65 -14.77 26.21
N VAL A 512 32.15 -14.90 24.97
CA VAL A 512 32.42 -13.77 24.07
C VAL A 512 31.41 -13.77 22.94
N TRP A 513 30.80 -12.62 22.70
CA TRP A 513 29.82 -12.44 21.63
C TRP A 513 30.25 -11.34 20.65
N ALA A 514 29.75 -11.43 19.42
CA ALA A 514 29.80 -10.39 18.41
C ALA A 514 28.38 -9.91 18.09
N ARG A 515 28.18 -8.57 18.04
CA ARG A 515 26.90 -7.96 17.68
C ARG A 515 27.12 -6.83 16.69
N PRO A 516 26.23 -6.65 15.66
CA PRO A 516 26.24 -5.46 14.81
C PRO A 516 26.33 -4.19 15.63
N TYR A 517 27.22 -3.27 15.19
CA TYR A 517 27.51 -2.03 15.91
C TYR A 517 26.26 -1.19 16.15
N ASP A 518 25.41 -1.07 15.13
CA ASP A 518 24.19 -0.30 15.20
C ASP A 518 23.15 -0.95 16.14
N MET A 519 23.04 -2.28 16.14
CA MET A 519 22.20 -2.99 17.10
C MET A 519 22.70 -2.88 18.55
N PHE A 520 23.99 -2.67 18.75
CA PHE A 520 24.54 -2.51 20.11
C PHE A 520 24.19 -1.12 20.69
N LYS A 521 24.23 -0.06 19.87
CA LYS A 521 23.94 1.31 20.28
C LYS A 521 22.45 1.69 20.21
N GLU A 522 21.59 0.83 19.64
CA GLU A 522 20.20 1.16 19.38
C GLU A 522 19.43 1.52 20.65
N THR A 523 18.43 2.38 20.48
CA THR A 523 17.42 2.68 21.48
C THR A 523 16.20 1.79 21.22
N ILE A 524 15.69 1.16 22.23
CA ILE A 524 14.55 0.24 22.16
C ILE A 524 13.40 0.74 23.05
N TRP A 525 12.17 0.35 22.71
CA TRP A 525 11.02 0.55 23.58
C TRP A 525 10.93 -0.59 24.62
N HIS A 526 10.87 -0.23 25.91
CA HIS A 526 10.69 -1.17 27.00
C HIS A 526 9.86 -0.50 28.10
N ASP A 527 8.76 -1.14 28.53
CA ASP A 527 7.81 -0.62 29.52
C ASP A 527 7.30 0.79 29.24
N GLY A 528 7.00 1.09 27.94
CA GLY A 528 6.46 2.39 27.50
C GLY A 528 7.47 3.55 27.53
N LYS A 529 8.77 3.27 27.59
CA LYS A 529 9.86 4.25 27.54
C LYS A 529 10.92 3.85 26.54
N GLN A 530 11.51 4.86 25.91
CA GLN A 530 12.71 4.65 25.08
C GLN A 530 13.93 4.51 25.98
N ILE A 531 14.67 3.42 25.86
CA ILE A 531 15.90 3.14 26.61
C ILE A 531 16.97 2.60 25.68
N LYS A 532 18.24 2.91 25.94
CA LYS A 532 19.36 2.31 25.19
C LYS A 532 19.44 0.81 25.48
N ARG A 533 19.63 0.00 24.43
CA ARG A 533 19.82 -1.46 24.58
C ARG A 533 20.98 -1.79 25.50
N PHE A 534 22.10 -1.04 25.37
CA PHE A 534 23.26 -1.11 26.25
C PHE A 534 23.61 0.30 26.75
N MET A 535 23.79 0.44 28.04
CA MET A 535 24.22 1.67 28.71
C MET A 535 25.61 1.46 29.30
N LYS A 536 26.52 2.37 28.98
CA LYS A 536 27.86 2.41 29.56
C LYS A 536 27.77 2.81 31.04
N PHE A 537 28.56 2.18 31.91
CA PHE A 537 28.62 2.52 33.33
C PHE A 537 30.05 2.42 33.89
#